data_d4fe8f32330e28e0b5b0b86e3bcf180e
#
_entry.id   d4fe8f32330e28e0b5b0b86e3bcf180e
#
_cell.length_a   1.000
_cell.length_b   1.000
_cell.length_c   1.000
_cell.angle_alpha   90.00
_cell.angle_beta   90.00
_cell.angle_gamma   90.00
#
_symmetry.space_group_name_H-M   'P 1'
#
loop_
_entity.id
_entity.type
_entity.pdbx_description
1 polymer ?
#
loop_
_entity_poly.entity_id
_entity_poly.type
_entity_poly.pdbx_seq_one_letter_code
_entity_poly.pdbx_strand_id
1 'polypeptide(L)' 'KWKWKSLMTEVVVALLMFLNGNMIEHTYKESMSSCLKSKRVAMREINPDSVVFTCKKITAKTEIYQGRKKILKVLEGK' A
#
# COMPACT_ATOMS: atom_id res chain seq x y z
N LYS A 1 -2.70 17.97 24.22
CA LYS A 1 -2.66 17.12 24.63
C LYS A 1 -2.27 15.91 23.90
N TRP A 2 -2.78 15.03 23.74
CA TRP A 2 -2.30 13.91 23.03
C TRP A 2 -3.04 13.77 21.75
N LYS A 3 -2.47 13.01 20.90
CA LYS A 3 -3.01 12.85 19.61
C LYS A 3 -3.80 11.60 19.48
N TRP A 4 -4.90 11.72 18.82
CA TRP A 4 -5.73 10.57 18.57
C TRP A 4 -5.31 9.89 17.31
N LYS A 5 -5.32 8.58 17.35
CA LYS A 5 -5.16 7.79 16.17
C LYS A 5 -6.48 7.15 15.87
N SER A 6 -6.96 7.30 14.65
CA SER A 6 -8.14 6.62 14.20
C SER A 6 -7.74 5.32 13.57
N LEU A 7 -8.11 4.22 14.20
CA LEU A 7 -7.79 2.90 13.68
C LEU A 7 -9.03 2.32 13.04
N MET A 8 -8.89 1.84 11.81
CA MET A 8 -10.01 1.28 11.07
C MET A 8 -9.58 0.05 10.31
N THR A 9 -10.53 -0.86 10.14
CA THR A 9 -10.33 -1.99 9.25
C THR A 9 -11.19 -1.72 8.04
N GLU A 10 -10.59 -1.62 6.88
CA GLU A 10 -11.31 -1.25 5.67
C GLU A 10 -10.64 -1.80 4.44
N VAL A 11 -11.38 -1.79 3.34
CA VAL A 11 -10.83 -2.19 2.05
C VAL A 11 -10.21 -0.95 1.43
N VAL A 12 -8.96 -1.04 1.07
CA VAL A 12 -8.24 0.09 0.46
C VAL A 12 -7.46 -0.39 -0.75
N VAL A 13 -7.12 0.55 -1.62
CA VAL A 13 -6.23 0.28 -2.74
C VAL A 13 -4.81 0.44 -2.25
N ALA A 14 -3.98 -0.54 -2.55
CA ALA A 14 -2.59 -0.50 -2.10
C ALA A 14 -1.65 -0.90 -3.23
N LEU A 15 -0.49 -0.30 -3.20
CA LEU A 15 0.61 -0.70 -4.07
C LEU A 15 1.47 -1.65 -3.27
N LEU A 16 1.56 -2.88 -3.74
CA LEU A 16 2.31 -3.92 -3.07
C LEU A 16 3.60 -4.17 -3.81
N MET A 17 4.68 -4.28 -3.07
CA MET A 17 5.98 -4.55 -3.65
C MET A 17 6.47 -5.89 -3.16
N PHE A 18 6.79 -6.77 -4.11
CA PHE A 18 7.28 -8.11 -3.79
C PHE A 18 8.71 -8.25 -4.28
N LEU A 19 9.54 -8.83 -3.45
CA LEU A 19 10.91 -9.14 -3.81
C LEU A 19 11.07 -10.65 -3.70
N ASN A 20 11.38 -11.30 -4.82
CA ASN A 20 11.54 -12.75 -4.87
C ASN A 20 10.34 -13.47 -4.29
N GLY A 21 9.14 -12.96 -4.58
CA GLY A 21 7.90 -13.60 -4.13
C GLY A 21 7.44 -13.22 -2.74
N ASN A 22 8.24 -12.42 -2.02
CA ASN A 22 7.87 -11.99 -0.66
C ASN A 22 7.47 -10.54 -0.65
N MET A 23 6.34 -10.23 -0.02
CA MET A 23 5.89 -8.85 0.10
C MET A 23 6.79 -8.12 1.09
N ILE A 24 7.47 -7.09 0.61
CA ILE A 24 8.37 -6.32 1.46
C ILE A 24 7.84 -4.93 1.76
N GLU A 25 6.82 -4.48 1.02
CA GLU A 25 6.31 -3.15 1.26
C GLU A 25 4.88 -3.03 0.77
N HIS A 26 4.10 -2.20 1.46
CA HIS A 26 2.74 -1.88 1.01
C HIS A 26 2.52 -0.40 1.26
N THR A 27 1.88 0.26 0.31
CA THR A 27 1.65 1.70 0.37
C THR A 27 0.19 1.98 0.06
N TYR A 28 -0.45 2.76 0.91
CA TYR A 28 -1.83 3.18 0.69
C TYR A 28 -1.91 4.11 -0.51
N LYS A 29 -2.89 3.87 -1.37
CA LYS A 29 -3.18 4.76 -2.49
C LYS A 29 -4.65 5.15 -2.43
N GLU A 30 -4.94 6.34 -2.89
CA GLU A 30 -6.30 6.87 -2.84
C GLU A 30 -7.23 6.22 -3.84
N SER A 31 -6.71 5.74 -4.96
CA SER A 31 -7.51 5.15 -5.99
C SER A 31 -6.66 4.19 -6.80
N MET A 32 -7.34 3.33 -7.56
CA MET A 32 -6.64 2.40 -8.43
C MET A 32 -5.85 3.15 -9.50
N SER A 33 -6.40 4.23 -10.00
CA SER A 33 -5.74 5.07 -10.99
C SER A 33 -4.43 5.62 -10.45
N SER A 34 -4.46 6.14 -9.24
CA SER A 34 -3.27 6.65 -8.58
C SER A 34 -2.24 5.56 -8.35
N CYS A 35 -2.72 4.38 -7.97
CA CYS A 35 -1.85 3.23 -7.74
C CYS A 35 -1.13 2.82 -9.02
N LEU A 36 -1.87 2.73 -10.12
CA LEU A 36 -1.28 2.34 -11.40
C LEU A 36 -0.25 3.34 -11.88
N LYS A 37 -0.50 4.61 -11.62
CA LYS A 37 0.44 5.65 -11.98
C LYS A 37 1.74 5.50 -11.19
N SER A 38 1.64 5.28 -9.89
CA SER A 38 2.80 5.07 -9.05
C SER A 38 3.56 3.81 -9.44
N LYS A 39 2.82 2.76 -9.77
CA LYS A 39 3.42 1.51 -10.20
C LYS A 39 4.26 1.73 -11.45
N ARG A 40 3.73 2.48 -12.40
CA ARG A 40 4.42 2.75 -13.65
C ARG A 40 5.74 3.50 -13.41
N VAL A 41 5.69 4.50 -12.53
CA VAL A 41 6.88 5.27 -12.19
C VAL A 41 7.92 4.38 -11.50
N ALA A 42 7.47 3.58 -10.56
CA ALA A 42 8.37 2.70 -9.82
C ALA A 42 9.05 1.70 -10.73
N MET A 43 8.31 1.17 -11.70
CA MET A 43 8.87 0.18 -12.61
C MET A 43 9.92 0.75 -13.55
N ARG A 44 9.89 2.05 -13.77
CA ARG A 44 10.92 2.69 -14.57
C ARG A 44 12.23 2.82 -13.83
N GLU A 45 12.15 2.95 -12.52
CA GLU A 45 13.32 3.24 -11.70
C GLU A 45 13.98 2.00 -11.14
N ILE A 46 13.28 0.90 -11.13
CA ILE A 46 13.78 -0.32 -10.52
C ILE A 46 13.82 -1.43 -11.55
N ASN A 47 14.93 -2.16 -11.55
CA ASN A 47 15.07 -3.31 -12.42
C ASN A 47 14.04 -4.36 -11.99
N PRO A 48 13.14 -4.77 -12.89
CA PRO A 48 12.03 -5.65 -12.51
C PRO A 48 12.35 -7.14 -12.44
N ASP A 49 13.61 -7.52 -12.56
CA ASP A 49 13.97 -8.94 -12.59
C ASP A 49 13.49 -9.71 -11.39
N SER A 50 13.62 -9.16 -10.21
CA SER A 50 13.18 -9.84 -8.99
C SER A 50 12.12 -9.07 -8.22
N VAL A 51 11.74 -7.90 -8.69
CA VAL A 51 10.80 -7.05 -8.00
C VAL A 51 9.51 -6.94 -8.80
N VAL A 52 8.39 -7.18 -8.14
CA VAL A 52 7.09 -7.11 -8.77
C VAL A 52 6.23 -6.12 -7.99
N PHE A 53 5.58 -5.22 -8.71
CA PHE A 53 4.64 -4.28 -8.13
C PHE A 53 3.23 -4.68 -8.53
N THR A 54 2.33 -4.63 -7.59
CA THR A 54 0.94 -5.01 -7.81
C THR A 54 0.01 -3.99 -7.18
N CYS A 55 -0.98 -3.52 -7.95
CA CYS A 55 -2.04 -2.67 -7.42
C CYS A 55 -3.22 -3.54 -7.11
N LYS A 56 -3.72 -3.48 -5.90
CA LYS A 56 -4.76 -4.37 -5.47
C LYS A 56 -5.62 -3.75 -4.38
N LYS A 57 -6.89 -4.15 -4.34
CA LYS A 57 -7.74 -3.78 -3.23
C LYS A 57 -7.56 -4.83 -2.16
N ILE A 58 -7.23 -4.38 -0.97
CA ILE A 58 -6.98 -5.27 0.14
C ILE A 58 -7.74 -4.83 1.36
N THR A 59 -7.99 -5.77 2.27
CA THR A 59 -8.53 -5.44 3.57
C THR A 59 -7.34 -5.20 4.48
N ALA A 60 -7.31 -4.04 5.08
CA ALA A 60 -6.17 -3.64 5.87
C ALA A 60 -6.60 -2.87 7.10
N LYS A 61 -5.77 -2.94 8.11
CA LYS A 61 -5.94 -2.10 9.28
C LYS A 61 -5.19 -0.81 9.00
N THR A 62 -5.90 0.30 9.07
CA THR A 62 -5.32 1.59 8.74
C THR A 62 -5.37 2.50 9.93
N GLU A 63 -4.57 3.53 9.89
CA GLU A 63 -4.55 4.55 10.93
C GLU A 63 -4.46 5.90 10.26
N ILE A 64 -5.14 6.89 10.85
CA ILE A 64 -5.01 8.26 10.40
C ILE A 64 -4.30 9.02 11.52
N TYR A 65 -3.16 9.59 11.17
CA TYR A 65 -2.37 10.31 12.13
C TYR A 65 -1.88 11.59 11.47
N GLN A 66 -2.21 12.71 12.08
CA GLN A 66 -1.86 14.02 11.54
C GLN A 66 -2.38 14.20 10.12
N GLY A 67 -3.58 13.69 9.86
CA GLY A 67 -4.21 13.87 8.56
C GLY A 67 -3.77 12.93 7.47
N ARG A 68 -2.89 12.01 7.78
CA ARG A 68 -2.42 11.04 6.78
C ARG A 68 -2.89 9.65 7.10
N LYS A 69 -3.37 8.95 6.08
CA LYS A 69 -3.79 7.57 6.23
C LYS A 69 -2.63 6.65 5.89
N LYS A 70 -2.47 5.63 6.69
CA LYS A 70 -1.36 4.73 6.58
C LYS A 70 -1.83 3.30 6.87
N ILE A 71 -1.31 2.35 6.13
CA ILE A 71 -1.62 0.95 6.37
C ILE A 71 -0.73 0.43 7.48
N LEU A 72 -1.33 -0.07 8.54
CA LEU A 72 -0.59 -0.68 9.62
C LEU A 72 -0.37 -2.15 9.39
N LYS A 73 -1.37 -2.82 8.83
CA LYS A 73 -1.30 -4.25 8.67
C LYS A 73 -2.22 -4.68 7.55
N VAL A 74 -1.74 -5.56 6.69
CA VAL A 74 -2.55 -6.14 5.64
C VAL A 74 -3.20 -7.39 6.22
N LEU A 75 -4.53 -7.40 6.24
CA LEU A 75 -5.27 -8.51 6.80
C LEU A 75 -5.59 -9.56 5.76
N GLU A 76 -5.76 -9.10 4.54
CA GLU A 76 -6.14 -9.98 3.46
C GLU A 76 -5.75 -9.34 2.16
N GLY A 77 -5.32 -10.06 1.17
CA GLY A 77 -4.96 -9.41 -0.07
C GLY A 77 -3.87 -10.09 -0.82
N LYS A 78 -3.92 -11.38 -0.81
CA LYS A 78 -2.91 -12.07 -1.51
C LYS A 78 -2.89 -11.95 -2.96
#